data_d181855ecea1e129890de6f3880180a5
#
_entry.id   d181855ecea1e129890de6f3880180a5
#
_cell.length_a   1.000
_cell.length_b   1.000
_cell.length_c   1.000
_cell.angle_alpha   90.00
_cell.angle_beta   90.00
_cell.angle_gamma   90.00
#
_symmetry.space_group_name_H-M   'P 1'
#
loop_
_entity.id
_entity.type
_entity.pdbx_description
1 polymer ?
#
loop_
_entity_poly.entity_id
_entity_poly.type
_entity_poly.pdbx_seq_one_letter_code
_entity_poly.pdbx_strand_id
1 'polypeptide(L)'
;MPWHKLDATTFSWQKVLGSEAAHGMLILSPKAVERLETFEPNRPLPKIFRIKKKGKIDAAIFSGATINTPSMLAVEDALDSLNWVKEIGGEKAMISRSENNLNIIKKWISESSWIDFLAEKTETISSTSICLKISDNKYQELDSEQQNSFVKEIVKLLAKENIAYDIAAYRAAPAGIRIWGGGTVEAADLEILTQWLDYAFTEISKNYFK
;
A
#
# COMPACT_ATOMS: atom_id res chain seq x y z
N MET A 1 11.69 -4.87 12.04
CA MET A 1 12.51 -5.16 10.81
C MET A 1 13.77 -5.95 11.19
N PRO A 2 14.15 -7.01 10.46
CA PRO A 2 15.39 -7.76 10.70
C PRO A 2 16.60 -7.04 10.09
N TRP A 3 16.98 -5.90 10.69
CA TRP A 3 18.02 -5.00 10.17
C TRP A 3 19.35 -5.68 9.86
N HIS A 4 19.71 -6.72 10.63
CA HIS A 4 20.95 -7.50 10.42
C HIS A 4 20.97 -8.30 9.10
N LYS A 5 19.82 -8.42 8.40
CA LYS A 5 19.69 -9.08 7.10
C LYS A 5 19.55 -8.10 5.93
N LEU A 6 19.47 -6.79 6.21
CA LEU A 6 19.19 -5.77 5.22
C LEU A 6 20.43 -4.91 4.97
N ASP A 7 20.91 -4.91 3.74
CA ASP A 7 22.06 -4.09 3.33
C ASP A 7 21.66 -2.72 2.78
N ALA A 8 20.53 -2.65 2.06
CA ALA A 8 19.93 -1.40 1.61
C ALA A 8 18.42 -1.46 1.76
N THR A 9 17.83 -0.46 2.39
CA THR A 9 16.39 -0.32 2.57
C THR A 9 15.95 1.03 2.04
N THR A 10 14.91 1.03 1.22
CA THR A 10 14.28 2.25 0.73
C THR A 10 12.78 2.23 1.00
N PHE A 11 12.23 3.39 1.28
CA PHE A 11 10.80 3.60 1.41
C PHE A 11 10.45 5.04 1.03
N SER A 12 9.18 5.28 0.78
CA SER A 12 8.65 6.60 0.50
C SER A 12 7.47 6.92 1.42
N TRP A 13 7.05 8.17 1.45
CA TRP A 13 6.16 8.70 2.50
C TRP A 13 4.67 8.57 2.19
N GLN A 14 4.28 8.35 0.93
CA GLN A 14 2.88 8.38 0.48
C GLN A 14 2.01 7.19 0.90
N LYS A 15 2.56 6.21 1.60
CA LYS A 15 1.81 5.01 2.03
C LYS A 15 1.37 5.12 3.48
N VAL A 16 2.07 4.46 4.38
CA VAL A 16 1.70 4.39 5.79
C VAL A 16 1.70 5.77 6.48
N LEU A 17 2.58 6.68 6.05
CA LEU A 17 2.62 8.03 6.61
C LEU A 17 1.56 8.97 6.01
N GLY A 18 0.94 8.61 4.89
CA GLY A 18 -0.11 9.43 4.26
C GLY A 18 0.38 10.75 3.66
N SER A 19 1.70 10.92 3.50
CA SER A 19 2.32 12.14 2.95
C SER A 19 2.45 12.07 1.42
N GLU A 20 3.05 13.10 0.82
CA GLU A 20 3.34 13.18 -0.61
C GLU A 20 4.30 12.08 -1.09
N ALA A 21 4.16 11.65 -2.35
CA ALA A 21 5.02 10.67 -3.02
C ALA A 21 6.35 11.27 -3.54
N ALA A 22 6.82 12.37 -2.97
CA ALA A 22 7.85 13.21 -3.57
C ALA A 22 9.27 12.72 -3.33
N HIS A 23 9.57 12.12 -2.20
CA HIS A 23 10.92 11.77 -1.79
C HIS A 23 11.01 10.31 -1.35
N GLY A 24 12.18 9.71 -1.60
CA GLY A 24 12.55 8.38 -1.11
C GLY A 24 13.59 8.48 -0.01
N MET A 25 13.46 7.66 1.01
CA MET A 25 14.48 7.48 2.05
C MET A 25 15.38 6.30 1.67
N LEU A 26 16.66 6.41 1.98
CA LEU A 26 17.63 5.35 1.80
C LEU A 26 18.40 5.10 3.09
N ILE A 27 18.36 3.87 3.56
CA ILE A 27 19.11 3.40 4.73
C ILE A 27 20.11 2.36 4.23
N LEU A 28 21.38 2.54 4.59
CA LEU A 28 22.46 1.62 4.24
C LEU A 28 23.06 0.97 5.48
N SER A 29 23.33 -0.33 5.41
CA SER A 29 24.10 -1.03 6.43
C SER A 29 25.59 -0.64 6.36
N PRO A 30 26.38 -0.82 7.44
CA PRO A 30 27.84 -0.67 7.37
C PRO A 30 28.49 -1.51 6.27
N LYS A 31 28.00 -2.73 6.04
CA LYS A 31 28.46 -3.61 4.98
C LYS A 31 28.17 -3.06 3.58
N ALA A 32 27.01 -2.41 3.37
CA ALA A 32 26.71 -1.74 2.10
C ALA A 32 27.64 -0.55 1.87
N VAL A 33 27.96 0.22 2.91
CA VAL A 33 28.91 1.33 2.83
C VAL A 33 30.32 0.82 2.46
N GLU A 34 30.81 -0.22 3.15
CA GLU A 34 32.09 -0.86 2.82
C GLU A 34 32.11 -1.37 1.36
N ARG A 35 31.02 -1.99 0.90
CA ARG A 35 30.88 -2.45 -0.49
C ARG A 35 30.95 -1.30 -1.48
N LEU A 36 30.32 -0.18 -1.19
CA LEU A 36 30.40 1.03 -2.04
C LEU A 36 31.83 1.57 -2.13
N GLU A 37 32.58 1.56 -1.05
CA GLU A 37 33.96 2.09 -1.01
C GLU A 37 34.96 1.16 -1.70
N THR A 38 34.78 -0.15 -1.56
CA THR A 38 35.72 -1.15 -2.08
C THR A 38 35.45 -1.61 -3.52
N PHE A 39 34.24 -1.42 -4.03
CA PHE A 39 33.89 -1.83 -5.38
C PHE A 39 33.98 -0.67 -6.38
N GLU A 40 34.64 -0.91 -7.50
CA GLU A 40 34.65 -0.01 -8.67
C GLU A 40 33.81 -0.64 -9.79
N PRO A 41 32.76 0.07 -10.27
CA PRO A 41 31.97 -0.38 -11.42
C PRO A 41 32.83 -0.43 -12.69
N ASN A 42 32.69 -1.47 -13.48
CA ASN A 42 33.39 -1.60 -14.77
C ASN A 42 32.72 -0.79 -15.91
N ARG A 43 31.74 0.02 -15.61
CA ARG A 43 31.02 0.87 -16.56
C ARG A 43 30.56 2.17 -15.87
N PRO A 44 30.38 3.26 -16.65
CA PRO A 44 29.86 4.51 -16.10
C PRO A 44 28.46 4.33 -15.47
N LEU A 45 28.27 4.93 -14.31
CA LEU A 45 26.96 4.98 -13.67
C LEU A 45 26.26 6.31 -13.97
N PRO A 46 24.93 6.30 -14.21
CA PRO A 46 24.12 7.51 -14.19
C PRO A 46 24.29 8.28 -12.88
N LYS A 47 24.16 9.61 -12.94
CA LYS A 47 24.37 10.50 -11.77
C LYS A 47 23.54 10.08 -10.56
N ILE A 48 22.30 9.65 -10.78
CA ILE A 48 21.35 9.25 -9.73
C ILE A 48 21.83 8.04 -8.90
N PHE A 49 22.71 7.20 -9.47
CA PHE A 49 23.27 6.03 -8.77
C PHE A 49 24.67 6.28 -8.19
N ARG A 50 25.19 7.51 -8.33
CA ARG A 50 26.51 7.86 -7.82
C ARG A 50 26.41 8.39 -6.41
N ILE A 51 26.54 7.49 -5.43
CA ILE A 51 26.56 7.83 -4.01
C ILE A 51 27.97 7.74 -3.42
N LYS A 52 28.99 7.63 -4.30
CA LYS A 52 30.41 7.63 -3.95
C LYS A 52 31.14 8.81 -4.63
N LYS A 53 32.04 9.47 -3.87
CA LYS A 53 32.87 10.57 -4.33
C LYS A 53 34.28 10.37 -3.81
N LYS A 54 35.28 10.43 -4.71
CA LYS A 54 36.71 10.22 -4.38
C LYS A 54 36.95 8.91 -3.59
N GLY A 55 36.32 7.80 -3.99
CA GLY A 55 36.54 6.50 -3.39
C GLY A 55 35.77 6.25 -2.06
N LYS A 56 35.07 7.24 -1.53
CA LYS A 56 34.29 7.13 -0.29
C LYS A 56 32.82 7.47 -0.52
N ILE A 57 31.94 7.03 0.38
CA ILE A 57 30.54 7.44 0.36
C ILE A 57 30.43 8.97 0.44
N ASP A 58 29.56 9.55 -0.36
CA ASP A 58 29.26 10.99 -0.28
C ASP A 58 28.30 11.25 0.89
N ALA A 59 28.86 11.43 2.08
CA ALA A 59 28.08 11.66 3.31
C ALA A 59 27.17 12.91 3.23
N ALA A 60 27.48 13.87 2.37
CA ALA A 60 26.69 15.09 2.22
C ALA A 60 25.28 14.81 1.70
N ILE A 61 25.08 13.74 0.91
CA ILE A 61 23.75 13.29 0.44
C ILE A 61 22.82 13.00 1.63
N PHE A 62 23.37 12.38 2.69
CA PHE A 62 22.61 12.03 3.91
C PHE A 62 22.42 13.22 4.87
N SER A 63 23.01 14.36 4.55
CA SER A 63 22.89 15.62 5.29
C SER A 63 22.11 16.68 4.50
N GLY A 64 21.40 16.28 3.45
CA GLY A 64 20.52 17.16 2.67
C GLY A 64 21.13 17.71 1.38
N ALA A 65 22.39 17.41 1.03
CA ALA A 65 22.98 17.78 -0.26
C ALA A 65 22.53 16.80 -1.37
N THR A 66 21.23 16.78 -1.62
CA THR A 66 20.59 15.91 -2.59
C THR A 66 20.85 16.37 -4.04
N ILE A 67 20.59 15.48 -5.03
CA ILE A 67 20.79 15.79 -6.45
C ILE A 67 19.93 16.97 -6.91
N ASN A 68 18.66 16.96 -6.47
CA ASN A 68 17.70 18.03 -6.72
C ASN A 68 17.29 18.65 -5.38
N THR A 69 16.92 19.91 -5.40
CA THR A 69 16.37 20.58 -4.22
C THR A 69 15.10 19.85 -3.74
N PRO A 70 15.02 19.46 -2.47
CA PRO A 70 13.82 18.83 -1.93
C PRO A 70 12.63 19.80 -1.97
N SER A 71 11.42 19.25 -2.13
CA SER A 71 10.20 20.02 -1.89
C SER A 71 10.06 20.23 -0.38
N MET A 72 10.11 21.50 0.05
CA MET A 72 9.92 21.84 1.46
C MET A 72 8.51 21.48 1.94
N LEU A 73 7.49 21.63 1.10
CA LEU A 73 6.13 21.23 1.43
C LEU A 73 6.05 19.73 1.72
N ALA A 74 6.65 18.88 0.88
CA ALA A 74 6.65 17.44 1.10
C ALA A 74 7.44 17.04 2.37
N VAL A 75 8.49 17.79 2.72
CA VAL A 75 9.25 17.56 3.97
C VAL A 75 8.41 17.91 5.20
N GLU A 76 7.74 19.08 5.19
CA GLU A 76 6.87 19.50 6.28
C GLU A 76 5.68 18.55 6.46
N ASP A 77 5.06 18.11 5.37
CA ASP A 77 3.99 17.10 5.36
C ASP A 77 4.45 15.77 6.00
N ALA A 78 5.66 15.31 5.64
CA ALA A 78 6.23 14.11 6.25
C ALA A 78 6.56 14.30 7.74
N LEU A 79 7.01 15.48 8.15
CA LEU A 79 7.29 15.79 9.56
C LEU A 79 6.00 15.83 10.37
N ASP A 80 4.93 16.43 9.85
CA ASP A 80 3.61 16.43 10.48
C ASP A 80 3.11 15.00 10.69
N SER A 81 3.17 14.16 9.66
CA SER A 81 2.81 12.75 9.73
C SER A 81 3.63 11.98 10.78
N LEU A 82 4.93 12.22 10.87
CA LEU A 82 5.79 11.59 11.87
C LEU A 82 5.47 12.07 13.30
N ASN A 83 5.12 13.34 13.49
CA ASN A 83 4.69 13.87 14.76
C ASN A 83 3.37 13.23 15.20
N TRP A 84 2.39 13.15 14.29
CA TRP A 84 1.14 12.44 14.55
C TRP A 84 1.39 10.98 14.95
N VAL A 85 2.23 10.23 14.20
CA VAL A 85 2.59 8.85 14.56
C VAL A 85 3.17 8.77 15.96
N LYS A 86 4.04 9.73 16.34
CA LYS A 86 4.62 9.78 17.68
C LYS A 86 3.55 10.02 18.75
N GLU A 87 2.62 10.94 18.50
CA GLU A 87 1.53 11.30 19.41
C GLU A 87 0.58 10.14 19.69
N ILE A 88 0.23 9.36 18.67
CA ILE A 88 -0.67 8.19 18.82
C ILE A 88 -0.02 6.99 19.51
N GLY A 89 1.31 7.01 19.77
CA GLY A 89 2.05 5.93 20.42
C GLY A 89 3.11 5.23 19.57
N GLY A 90 3.50 5.85 18.44
CA GLY A 90 4.62 5.41 17.61
C GLY A 90 4.33 4.18 16.73
N GLU A 91 5.40 3.47 16.36
CA GLU A 91 5.35 2.29 15.48
C GLU A 91 4.33 1.24 15.95
N LYS A 92 4.27 0.97 17.24
CA LYS A 92 3.36 -0.03 17.81
C LYS A 92 1.89 0.34 17.57
N ALA A 93 1.54 1.60 17.75
CA ALA A 93 0.19 2.08 17.52
C ALA A 93 -0.18 2.02 16.04
N MET A 94 0.73 2.38 15.14
CA MET A 94 0.52 2.27 13.69
C MET A 94 0.28 0.83 13.24
N ILE A 95 1.07 -0.12 13.74
CA ILE A 95 0.90 -1.54 13.46
C ILE A 95 -0.46 -2.02 13.98
N SER A 96 -0.79 -1.68 15.23
CA SER A 96 -2.07 -2.07 15.85
C SER A 96 -3.27 -1.52 15.09
N ARG A 97 -3.22 -0.29 14.57
CA ARG A 97 -4.29 0.27 13.71
C ARG A 97 -4.47 -0.53 12.43
N SER A 98 -3.38 -0.84 11.72
CA SER A 98 -3.44 -1.67 10.50
C SER A 98 -3.96 -3.09 10.77
N GLU A 99 -3.56 -3.70 11.87
CA GLU A 99 -4.03 -5.03 12.26
C GLU A 99 -5.52 -5.02 12.63
N ASN A 100 -5.98 -3.99 13.35
CA ASN A 100 -7.39 -3.79 13.65
C ASN A 100 -8.22 -3.62 12.37
N ASN A 101 -7.75 -2.81 11.44
CA ASN A 101 -8.38 -2.62 10.14
C ASN A 101 -8.51 -3.93 9.36
N LEU A 102 -7.44 -4.74 9.33
CA LEU A 102 -7.50 -6.07 8.72
C LEU A 102 -8.50 -6.99 9.45
N ASN A 103 -8.59 -6.92 10.78
CA ASN A 103 -9.51 -7.76 11.55
C ASN A 103 -10.98 -7.43 11.26
N ILE A 104 -11.33 -6.17 11.00
CA ILE A 104 -12.67 -5.77 10.53
C ILE A 104 -13.00 -6.47 9.22
N ILE A 105 -12.08 -6.41 8.26
CA ILE A 105 -12.27 -7.06 6.96
C ILE A 105 -12.33 -8.59 7.10
N LYS A 106 -11.48 -9.20 7.93
CA LYS A 106 -11.54 -10.64 8.21
C LYS A 106 -12.89 -11.07 8.79
N LYS A 107 -13.40 -10.30 9.76
CA LYS A 107 -14.70 -10.57 10.36
C LYS A 107 -15.81 -10.50 9.31
N TRP A 108 -15.88 -9.43 8.53
CA TRP A 108 -16.85 -9.28 7.47
C TRP A 108 -16.78 -10.42 6.44
N ILE A 109 -15.59 -10.81 5.98
CA ILE A 109 -15.43 -11.93 5.05
C ILE A 109 -15.94 -13.24 5.66
N SER A 110 -15.67 -13.49 6.94
CA SER A 110 -16.14 -14.72 7.61
C SER A 110 -17.67 -14.83 7.72
N GLU A 111 -18.37 -13.70 7.62
CA GLU A 111 -19.82 -13.59 7.65
C GLU A 111 -20.43 -13.46 6.24
N SER A 112 -19.61 -13.26 5.21
CA SER A 112 -20.00 -13.08 3.81
C SER A 112 -19.97 -14.40 3.03
N SER A 113 -20.86 -14.54 2.04
CA SER A 113 -20.90 -15.70 1.13
C SER A 113 -20.35 -15.41 -0.27
N TRP A 114 -20.02 -14.14 -0.56
CA TRP A 114 -19.75 -13.69 -1.93
C TRP A 114 -18.32 -13.21 -2.17
N ILE A 115 -17.54 -12.99 -1.11
CA ILE A 115 -16.20 -12.40 -1.20
C ILE A 115 -15.21 -13.18 -0.32
N ASP A 116 -13.94 -13.19 -0.74
CA ASP A 116 -12.86 -13.83 -0.01
C ASP A 116 -11.53 -13.09 -0.26
N PHE A 117 -10.50 -13.40 0.51
CA PHE A 117 -9.16 -12.90 0.24
C PHE A 117 -8.64 -13.44 -1.09
N LEU A 118 -7.92 -12.59 -1.84
CA LEU A 118 -7.19 -13.03 -3.02
C LEU A 118 -6.02 -13.95 -2.63
N ALA A 119 -5.37 -13.69 -1.49
CA ALA A 119 -4.30 -14.50 -0.96
C ALA A 119 -4.81 -15.87 -0.50
N GLU A 120 -4.19 -16.95 -0.99
CA GLU A 120 -4.55 -18.33 -0.61
C GLU A 120 -4.05 -18.70 0.79
N LYS A 121 -2.96 -18.07 1.25
CA LYS A 121 -2.33 -18.34 2.54
C LYS A 121 -2.51 -17.15 3.47
N THR A 122 -3.01 -17.42 4.67
CA THR A 122 -3.27 -16.40 5.69
C THR A 122 -2.04 -15.55 6.01
N GLU A 123 -0.86 -16.16 6.07
CA GLU A 123 0.40 -15.47 6.35
C GLU A 123 0.88 -14.53 5.23
N THR A 124 0.26 -14.59 4.05
CA THR A 124 0.55 -13.70 2.93
C THR A 124 -0.45 -12.56 2.77
N ILE A 125 -1.47 -12.48 3.61
CA ILE A 125 -2.44 -11.40 3.61
C ILE A 125 -1.77 -10.11 4.10
N SER A 126 -1.81 -9.05 3.28
CA SER A 126 -1.34 -7.72 3.69
C SER A 126 -2.34 -7.05 4.63
N SER A 127 -1.84 -6.45 5.72
CA SER A 127 -2.67 -5.63 6.61
C SER A 127 -2.89 -4.20 6.10
N THR A 128 -2.24 -3.82 5.00
CA THR A 128 -2.33 -2.46 4.46
C THR A 128 -2.96 -2.41 3.06
N SER A 129 -2.53 -3.28 2.15
CA SER A 129 -3.12 -3.41 0.82
C SER A 129 -3.90 -4.71 0.75
N ILE A 130 -5.15 -4.67 1.21
CA ILE A 130 -6.01 -5.85 1.37
C ILE A 130 -6.65 -6.15 0.02
N CYS A 131 -6.24 -7.25 -0.60
CA CYS A 131 -6.74 -7.67 -1.92
C CYS A 131 -7.77 -8.77 -1.76
N LEU A 132 -8.95 -8.57 -2.38
CA LEU A 132 -10.12 -9.43 -2.30
C LEU A 132 -10.54 -9.91 -3.68
N LYS A 133 -11.12 -11.10 -3.73
CA LYS A 133 -11.74 -11.69 -4.93
C LYS A 133 -13.22 -11.96 -4.64
N ILE A 134 -14.07 -11.85 -5.66
CA ILE A 134 -15.46 -12.28 -5.56
C ILE A 134 -15.49 -13.81 -5.67
N SER A 135 -16.06 -14.48 -4.67
CA SER A 135 -16.15 -15.95 -4.54
C SER A 135 -17.53 -16.52 -4.83
N ASP A 136 -18.51 -15.67 -5.13
CA ASP A 136 -19.88 -16.09 -5.47
C ASP A 136 -19.91 -17.02 -6.69
N ASN A 137 -20.67 -18.12 -6.61
CA ASN A 137 -20.72 -19.14 -7.66
C ASN A 137 -21.24 -18.59 -9.00
N LYS A 138 -22.28 -17.74 -8.99
CA LYS A 138 -22.84 -17.16 -10.23
C LYS A 138 -21.85 -16.17 -10.86
N TYR A 139 -21.10 -15.43 -10.04
CA TYR A 139 -20.04 -14.60 -10.54
C TYR A 139 -18.90 -15.43 -11.19
N GLN A 140 -18.56 -16.60 -10.63
CA GLN A 140 -17.54 -17.47 -11.20
C GLN A 140 -17.95 -18.11 -12.54
N GLU A 141 -19.25 -18.18 -12.83
CA GLU A 141 -19.79 -18.64 -14.12
C GLU A 141 -19.68 -17.58 -15.24
N LEU A 142 -19.47 -16.31 -14.88
CA LEU A 142 -19.27 -15.22 -15.83
C LEU A 142 -17.92 -15.35 -16.56
N ASP A 143 -17.89 -14.95 -17.82
CA ASP A 143 -16.62 -14.81 -18.53
C ASP A 143 -15.77 -13.64 -17.98
N SER A 144 -14.49 -13.61 -18.38
CA SER A 144 -13.54 -12.62 -17.85
C SER A 144 -13.93 -11.17 -18.17
N GLU A 145 -14.63 -10.90 -19.28
CA GLU A 145 -15.09 -9.56 -19.63
C GLU A 145 -16.27 -9.15 -18.74
N GLN A 146 -17.20 -10.05 -18.52
CA GLN A 146 -18.33 -9.86 -17.61
C GLN A 146 -17.88 -9.67 -16.17
N GLN A 147 -16.91 -10.49 -15.67
CA GLN A 147 -16.31 -10.32 -14.34
C GLN A 147 -15.67 -8.95 -14.16
N ASN A 148 -14.89 -8.50 -15.14
CA ASN A 148 -14.30 -7.17 -15.12
C ASN A 148 -15.34 -6.04 -15.13
N SER A 149 -16.40 -6.20 -15.93
CA SER A 149 -17.50 -5.23 -16.00
C SER A 149 -18.27 -5.16 -14.68
N PHE A 150 -18.57 -6.31 -14.08
CA PHE A 150 -19.22 -6.42 -12.76
C PHE A 150 -18.45 -5.64 -11.67
N VAL A 151 -17.15 -5.88 -11.55
CA VAL A 151 -16.32 -5.16 -10.56
C VAL A 151 -16.28 -3.67 -10.85
N LYS A 152 -16.17 -3.26 -12.12
CA LYS A 152 -16.20 -1.85 -12.51
C LYS A 152 -17.51 -1.17 -12.13
N GLU A 153 -18.64 -1.86 -12.24
CA GLU A 153 -19.96 -1.32 -11.84
C GLU A 153 -20.06 -1.15 -10.32
N ILE A 154 -19.56 -2.11 -9.53
CA ILE A 154 -19.45 -1.95 -8.07
C ILE A 154 -18.63 -0.70 -7.73
N VAL A 155 -17.42 -0.60 -8.28
CA VAL A 155 -16.52 0.55 -8.01
C VAL A 155 -17.16 1.87 -8.42
N LYS A 156 -17.85 1.90 -9.58
CA LYS A 156 -18.56 3.09 -10.07
C LYS A 156 -19.72 3.47 -9.17
N LEU A 157 -20.49 2.50 -8.66
CA LEU A 157 -21.59 2.75 -7.74
C LEU A 157 -21.07 3.38 -6.44
N LEU A 158 -20.04 2.81 -5.83
CA LEU A 158 -19.46 3.31 -4.59
C LEU A 158 -18.85 4.72 -4.76
N ALA A 159 -18.20 4.98 -5.91
CA ALA A 159 -17.67 6.31 -6.21
C ALA A 159 -18.80 7.35 -6.43
N LYS A 160 -19.90 6.98 -7.09
CA LYS A 160 -21.07 7.84 -7.30
C LYS A 160 -21.72 8.24 -5.98
N GLU A 161 -21.79 7.32 -5.03
CA GLU A 161 -22.35 7.56 -3.70
C GLU A 161 -21.34 8.21 -2.73
N ASN A 162 -20.13 8.55 -3.20
CA ASN A 162 -19.02 9.13 -2.41
C ASN A 162 -18.57 8.24 -1.24
N ILE A 163 -18.65 6.94 -1.39
CA ILE A 163 -18.28 5.97 -0.34
C ILE A 163 -16.83 5.55 -0.46
N ALA A 164 -16.36 5.22 -1.67
CA ALA A 164 -14.99 4.76 -1.88
C ALA A 164 -14.47 5.11 -3.26
N TYR A 165 -13.18 5.44 -3.31
CA TYR A 165 -12.43 5.76 -4.53
C TYR A 165 -11.22 4.84 -4.66
N ASP A 166 -10.82 4.55 -5.90
CA ASP A 166 -9.61 3.78 -6.24
C ASP A 166 -9.53 2.40 -5.56
N ILE A 167 -10.67 1.73 -5.38
CA ILE A 167 -10.72 0.40 -4.74
C ILE A 167 -10.68 -0.78 -5.74
N ALA A 168 -10.52 -0.53 -7.02
CA ALA A 168 -10.34 -1.58 -8.01
C ALA A 168 -8.98 -2.28 -7.86
N ALA A 169 -8.89 -3.52 -8.28
CA ALA A 169 -7.62 -4.23 -8.40
C ALA A 169 -6.66 -3.53 -9.37
N TYR A 170 -5.35 -3.80 -9.24
CA TYR A 170 -4.37 -3.33 -10.21
C TYR A 170 -4.58 -3.96 -11.59
N ARG A 171 -4.13 -3.27 -12.66
CA ARG A 171 -4.34 -3.70 -14.07
C ARG A 171 -3.87 -5.12 -14.38
N ALA A 172 -2.81 -5.60 -13.73
CA ALA A 172 -2.25 -6.93 -13.93
C ALA A 172 -2.77 -7.97 -12.92
N ALA A 173 -3.68 -7.59 -12.02
CA ALA A 173 -4.30 -8.49 -11.06
C ALA A 173 -5.63 -9.04 -11.62
N PRO A 174 -6.11 -10.19 -11.12
CA PRO A 174 -7.47 -10.65 -11.39
C PRO A 174 -8.51 -9.60 -10.99
N ALA A 175 -9.69 -9.65 -11.62
CA ALA A 175 -10.82 -8.79 -11.27
C ALA A 175 -11.16 -8.95 -9.77
N GLY A 176 -11.19 -7.85 -9.04
CA GLY A 176 -11.39 -7.86 -7.60
C GLY A 176 -11.33 -6.48 -6.98
N ILE A 177 -11.35 -6.44 -5.67
CA ILE A 177 -11.37 -5.23 -4.86
C ILE A 177 -10.05 -5.15 -4.07
N ARG A 178 -9.51 -3.94 -3.96
CA ARG A 178 -8.32 -3.66 -3.17
C ARG A 178 -8.61 -2.53 -2.19
N ILE A 179 -8.60 -2.85 -0.91
CA ILE A 179 -8.88 -1.89 0.16
C ILE A 179 -7.56 -1.45 0.78
N TRP A 180 -7.35 -0.13 0.92
CA TRP A 180 -6.27 0.40 1.72
C TRP A 180 -6.67 0.40 3.20
N GLY A 181 -6.02 -0.47 4.00
CA GLY A 181 -6.27 -0.62 5.43
C GLY A 181 -5.11 -0.12 6.30
N GLY A 182 -4.24 0.75 5.78
CA GLY A 182 -3.10 1.29 6.52
C GLY A 182 -3.51 2.08 7.76
N GLY A 183 -2.55 2.36 8.63
CA GLY A 183 -2.80 3.00 9.94
C GLY A 183 -3.38 4.42 9.90
N THR A 184 -3.41 5.06 8.71
CA THR A 184 -4.08 6.36 8.49
C THR A 184 -5.57 6.24 8.15
N VAL A 185 -6.10 5.02 8.02
CA VAL A 185 -7.53 4.77 7.79
C VAL A 185 -8.21 4.49 9.12
N GLU A 186 -9.36 5.12 9.35
CA GLU A 186 -10.15 4.88 10.55
C GLU A 186 -10.94 3.57 10.45
N ALA A 187 -10.97 2.83 11.54
CA ALA A 187 -11.68 1.55 11.63
C ALA A 187 -13.18 1.68 11.31
N ALA A 188 -13.81 2.75 11.80
CA ALA A 188 -15.21 3.04 11.56
C ALA A 188 -15.55 3.21 10.07
N ASP A 189 -14.64 3.78 9.27
CA ASP A 189 -14.84 3.93 7.83
C ASP A 189 -14.85 2.57 7.12
N LEU A 190 -14.03 1.63 7.57
CA LEU A 190 -14.03 0.26 7.03
C LEU A 190 -15.29 -0.52 7.42
N GLU A 191 -15.82 -0.34 8.64
CA GLU A 191 -17.08 -0.93 9.04
C GLU A 191 -18.26 -0.44 8.19
N ILE A 192 -18.27 0.84 7.84
CA ILE A 192 -19.27 1.40 6.92
C ILE A 192 -19.04 0.89 5.48
N LEU A 193 -17.80 0.85 5.02
CA LEU A 193 -17.45 0.37 3.69
C LEU A 193 -17.92 -1.06 3.43
N THR A 194 -17.75 -1.96 4.42
CA THR A 194 -18.19 -3.37 4.26
C THR A 194 -19.68 -3.49 3.99
N GLN A 195 -20.53 -2.71 4.65
CA GLN A 195 -21.97 -2.68 4.43
C GLN A 195 -22.32 -2.15 3.02
N TRP A 196 -21.62 -1.14 2.56
CA TRP A 196 -21.79 -0.61 1.21
C TRP A 196 -21.30 -1.57 0.13
N LEU A 197 -20.28 -2.37 0.40
CA LEU A 197 -19.83 -3.43 -0.51
C LEU A 197 -20.90 -4.52 -0.65
N ASP A 198 -21.52 -4.96 0.43
CA ASP A 198 -22.63 -5.92 0.41
C ASP A 198 -23.85 -5.37 -0.37
N TYR A 199 -24.19 -4.10 -0.14
CA TYR A 199 -25.23 -3.43 -0.90
C TYR A 199 -24.90 -3.36 -2.40
N ALA A 200 -23.69 -2.89 -2.74
CA ALA A 200 -23.28 -2.74 -4.14
C ALA A 200 -23.23 -4.10 -4.86
N PHE A 201 -22.72 -5.15 -4.22
CA PHE A 201 -22.75 -6.50 -4.75
C PHE A 201 -24.18 -6.94 -5.05
N THR A 202 -25.10 -6.76 -4.09
CA THR A 202 -26.52 -7.14 -4.24
C THR A 202 -27.20 -6.40 -5.39
N GLU A 203 -26.98 -5.08 -5.51
CA GLU A 203 -27.59 -4.28 -6.56
C GLU A 203 -27.08 -4.65 -7.95
N ILE A 204 -25.76 -4.78 -8.10
CA ILE A 204 -25.15 -5.11 -9.39
C ILE A 204 -25.48 -6.54 -9.82
N SER A 205 -25.55 -7.48 -8.88
CA SER A 205 -25.94 -8.88 -9.14
C SER A 205 -27.28 -9.02 -9.87
N LYS A 206 -28.22 -8.12 -9.65
CA LYS A 206 -29.53 -8.14 -10.35
C LYS A 206 -29.42 -8.01 -11.88
N ASN A 207 -28.36 -7.40 -12.36
CA ASN A 207 -28.10 -7.20 -13.79
C ASN A 207 -27.43 -8.41 -14.45
N TYR A 208 -26.71 -9.21 -13.68
CA TYR A 208 -25.85 -10.31 -14.16
C TYR A 208 -26.38 -11.69 -13.85
N PHE A 209 -27.04 -11.88 -12.70
CA PHE A 209 -27.48 -13.20 -12.22
C PHE A 209 -28.96 -13.38 -12.52
N LYS A 210 -29.24 -13.91 -13.69
CA LYS A 210 -30.61 -14.30 -14.09
C LYS A 210 -31.00 -15.63 -13.52
#